data_cf04238b05b702f4e245eb3753a751b5
#
_entry.id   cf04238b05b702f4e245eb3753a751b5
#
_cell.length_a   1.000
_cell.length_b   1.000
_cell.length_c   1.000
_cell.angle_alpha   90.00
_cell.angle_beta   90.00
_cell.angle_gamma   90.00
#
_symmetry.space_group_name_H-M   'P 1'
#
loop_
_entity.id
_entity.type
_entity.pdbx_description
1 polymer ?
#
loop_
_entity_poly.entity_id
_entity_poly.type
_entity_poly.pdbx_seq_one_letter_code
_entity_poly.pdbx_strand_id
1 'polypeptide(L)'
;MSDRWYSHKPLCYVAHPLGAGPDRERNRAEAARLLGELQKHHPNRVFVGSWITLAETWPEDAEHREAGVAADLALIDHCSSLWLTGPRISNGMQLELDHAKKRGLEIVNRIGVYHGL
;
A
#
# COMPACT_ATOMS: atom_id res chain seq x y z
N MET A 1 16.87 -5.29 24.66
CA MET A 1 16.65 -5.42 23.22
C MET A 1 17.65 -4.58 22.47
N SER A 2 18.14 -5.05 21.35
CA SER A 2 19.16 -4.35 20.56
C SER A 2 18.59 -3.07 19.93
N ASP A 3 19.39 -2.01 19.84
CA ASP A 3 19.01 -0.76 19.20
C ASP A 3 18.57 -0.93 17.76
N ARG A 4 19.09 -1.93 17.07
CA ARG A 4 18.71 -2.21 15.68
C ARG A 4 17.21 -2.53 15.50
N TRP A 5 16.54 -3.00 16.55
CA TRP A 5 15.10 -3.29 16.52
C TRP A 5 14.26 -2.02 16.63
N TYR A 6 14.86 -0.95 17.14
CA TYR A 6 14.19 0.33 17.36
C TYR A 6 14.75 1.45 16.49
N SER A 7 15.68 1.13 15.58
CA SER A 7 16.20 2.14 14.66
C SER A 7 15.06 2.72 13.85
N HIS A 8 15.10 4.02 13.62
CA HIS A 8 14.16 4.68 12.74
C HIS A 8 14.24 4.07 11.35
N LYS A 9 13.12 3.55 10.87
CA LYS A 9 13.02 2.98 9.54
C LYS A 9 12.01 3.77 8.74
N PRO A 10 12.27 4.01 7.44
CA PRO A 10 11.31 4.71 6.61
C PRO A 10 10.03 3.90 6.44
N LEU A 11 8.89 4.59 6.45
CA LEU A 11 7.59 4.00 6.16
C LEU A 11 7.37 4.00 4.66
N CYS A 12 6.96 2.87 4.13
CA CYS A 12 6.72 2.65 2.71
C CYS A 12 5.26 2.23 2.50
N TYR A 13 4.50 3.04 1.81
CA TYR A 13 3.10 2.75 1.53
C TYR A 13 3.00 1.78 0.35
N VAL A 14 2.23 0.70 0.52
CA VAL A 14 2.01 -0.29 -0.54
C VAL A 14 0.69 0.01 -1.23
N ALA A 15 0.76 0.35 -2.52
CA ALA A 15 -0.38 0.55 -3.39
C ALA A 15 -0.54 -0.67 -4.30
N HIS A 16 -1.77 -1.15 -4.45
CA HIS A 16 -2.11 -2.32 -5.25
C HIS A 16 -3.55 -2.17 -5.72
N PRO A 17 -3.92 -2.67 -6.91
CA PRO A 17 -5.32 -2.67 -7.32
C PRO A 17 -6.20 -3.41 -6.32
N LEU A 18 -7.36 -2.86 -6.03
CA LEU A 18 -8.37 -3.51 -5.19
C LEU A 18 -9.61 -3.84 -6.01
N GLY A 19 -10.22 -2.83 -6.64
CA GLY A 19 -11.41 -3.01 -7.44
C GLY A 19 -12.65 -3.27 -6.61
N ALA A 20 -13.66 -3.81 -7.27
CA ALA A 20 -14.96 -4.10 -6.70
C ALA A 20 -15.41 -5.50 -7.14
N GLY A 21 -16.46 -6.00 -6.49
CA GLY A 21 -17.05 -7.28 -6.86
C GLY A 21 -16.15 -8.49 -6.56
N PRO A 22 -16.21 -9.55 -7.40
CA PRO A 22 -15.54 -10.81 -7.10
C PRO A 22 -14.00 -10.72 -7.09
N ASP A 23 -13.42 -9.74 -7.77
CA ASP A 23 -11.96 -9.59 -7.81
C ASP A 23 -11.39 -8.90 -6.58
N ARG A 24 -12.24 -8.21 -5.82
CA ARG A 24 -11.82 -7.41 -4.68
C ARG A 24 -11.06 -8.24 -3.63
N GLU A 25 -11.63 -9.37 -3.22
CA GLU A 25 -11.00 -10.22 -2.20
C GLU A 25 -9.71 -10.85 -2.69
N ARG A 26 -9.68 -11.28 -3.95
CA ARG A 26 -8.45 -11.82 -4.55
C ARG A 26 -7.35 -10.77 -4.57
N ASN A 27 -7.68 -9.54 -4.97
CA ASN A 27 -6.72 -8.44 -5.02
C ASN A 27 -6.23 -8.07 -3.62
N ARG A 28 -7.15 -8.04 -2.64
CA ARG A 28 -6.78 -7.78 -1.25
C ARG A 28 -5.81 -8.84 -0.73
N ALA A 29 -6.10 -10.11 -0.96
CA ALA A 29 -5.26 -11.21 -0.50
C ALA A 29 -3.88 -11.16 -1.15
N GLU A 30 -3.82 -10.83 -2.45
CA GLU A 30 -2.55 -10.67 -3.13
C GLU A 30 -1.74 -9.50 -2.56
N ALA A 31 -2.40 -8.38 -2.30
CA ALA A 31 -1.74 -7.22 -1.70
C ALA A 31 -1.17 -7.55 -0.31
N ALA A 32 -1.92 -8.29 0.49
CA ALA A 32 -1.46 -8.73 1.81
C ALA A 32 -0.22 -9.63 1.69
N ARG A 33 -0.23 -10.56 0.73
CA ARG A 33 0.92 -11.42 0.47
C ARG A 33 2.14 -10.61 0.03
N LEU A 34 1.94 -9.68 -0.90
CA LEU A 34 3.03 -8.84 -1.40
C LEU A 34 3.61 -7.96 -0.30
N LEU A 35 2.77 -7.40 0.56
CA LEU A 35 3.24 -6.61 1.70
C LEU A 35 4.15 -7.44 2.60
N GLY A 36 3.75 -8.67 2.91
CA GLY A 36 4.55 -9.58 3.71
C GLY A 36 5.89 -9.92 3.04
N GLU A 37 5.87 -10.17 1.73
CA GLU A 37 7.09 -10.47 0.98
C GLU A 37 8.03 -9.26 0.90
N LEU A 38 7.49 -8.06 0.67
CA LEU A 38 8.29 -6.84 0.67
C LEU A 38 8.95 -6.61 2.03
N GLN A 39 8.20 -6.80 3.11
CA GLN A 39 8.73 -6.63 4.46
C GLN A 39 9.87 -7.63 4.72
N LYS A 40 9.72 -8.85 4.27
CA LYS A 40 10.73 -9.89 4.43
C LYS A 40 12.01 -9.58 3.66
N HIS A 41 11.88 -9.07 2.43
CA HIS A 41 13.02 -8.78 1.56
C HIS A 41 13.68 -7.43 1.85
N HIS A 42 12.99 -6.52 2.53
CA HIS A 42 13.50 -5.18 2.83
C HIS A 42 13.37 -4.88 4.32
N PRO A 43 14.16 -5.56 5.18
CA PRO A 43 14.01 -5.42 6.63
C PRO A 43 14.39 -4.04 7.18
N ASN A 44 15.03 -3.21 6.36
CA ASN A 44 15.40 -1.84 6.75
C ASN A 44 14.26 -0.83 6.56
N ARG A 45 13.11 -1.28 6.07
CA ARG A 45 11.93 -0.46 5.81
C ARG A 45 10.73 -1.03 6.56
N VAL A 46 9.69 -0.23 6.73
CA VAL A 46 8.41 -0.70 7.28
C VAL A 46 7.36 -0.48 6.21
N PHE A 47 6.75 -1.56 5.74
CA PHE A 47 5.70 -1.51 4.72
C PHE A 47 4.34 -1.42 5.38
N VAL A 48 3.53 -0.48 4.94
CA VAL A 48 2.21 -0.23 5.52
C VAL A 48 1.15 -0.14 4.43
N GLY A 49 -0.08 -0.50 4.81
CA GLY A 49 -1.22 -0.45 3.91
C GLY A 49 -2.48 -0.80 4.69
N SER A 50 -2.97 0.14 5.50
CA SER A 50 -4.14 -0.09 6.34
C SER A 50 -5.39 -0.47 5.54
N TRP A 51 -5.49 -0.03 4.27
CA TRP A 51 -6.61 -0.37 3.40
C TRP A 51 -6.79 -1.88 3.21
N ILE A 52 -5.71 -2.66 3.35
CA ILE A 52 -5.76 -4.12 3.20
C ILE A 52 -6.68 -4.73 4.26
N THR A 53 -6.53 -4.31 5.50
CA THR A 53 -7.39 -4.77 6.60
C THR A 53 -8.78 -4.17 6.51
N LEU A 54 -8.89 -2.88 6.16
CA LEU A 54 -10.19 -2.23 6.03
C LEU A 54 -11.02 -2.87 4.92
N ALA A 55 -10.39 -3.25 3.81
CA ALA A 55 -11.07 -3.93 2.72
C ALA A 55 -11.63 -5.31 3.13
N GLU A 56 -11.00 -5.95 4.11
CA GLU A 56 -11.49 -7.23 4.63
C GLU A 56 -12.69 -7.06 5.56
N THR A 57 -12.73 -5.99 6.34
CA THR A 57 -13.68 -5.82 7.45
C THR A 57 -14.81 -4.83 7.17
N TRP A 58 -14.60 -3.90 6.25
CA TRP A 58 -15.57 -2.85 5.96
C TRP A 58 -16.50 -3.24 4.82
N PRO A 59 -17.78 -2.80 4.88
CA PRO A 59 -18.71 -2.95 3.74
C PRO A 59 -18.18 -2.23 2.50
N GLU A 60 -18.53 -2.76 1.33
CA GLU A 60 -18.19 -2.16 0.05
C GLU A 60 -19.29 -1.17 -0.34
N ASP A 61 -19.21 0.06 0.17
CA ASP A 61 -20.13 1.14 -0.16
C ASP A 61 -19.39 2.48 -0.33
N ALA A 62 -20.10 3.48 -0.84
CA ALA A 62 -19.51 4.78 -1.16
C ALA A 62 -18.94 5.49 0.08
N GLU A 63 -19.66 5.41 1.20
CA GLU A 63 -19.24 6.06 2.45
C GLU A 63 -17.94 5.46 2.97
N HIS A 64 -17.84 4.13 3.03
CA HIS A 64 -16.63 3.46 3.49
C HIS A 64 -15.49 3.65 2.51
N ARG A 65 -15.78 3.69 1.21
CA ARG A 65 -14.76 3.95 0.20
C ARG A 65 -14.15 5.34 0.38
N GLU A 66 -14.99 6.35 0.58
CA GLU A 66 -14.52 7.72 0.81
C GLU A 66 -13.68 7.82 2.07
N ALA A 67 -14.15 7.21 3.17
CA ALA A 67 -13.41 7.19 4.42
C ALA A 67 -12.07 6.45 4.27
N GLY A 68 -12.05 5.36 3.51
CA GLY A 68 -10.84 4.59 3.24
C GLY A 68 -9.82 5.38 2.44
N VAL A 69 -10.26 6.08 1.40
CA VAL A 69 -9.38 6.94 0.61
C VAL A 69 -8.77 8.03 1.49
N ALA A 70 -9.58 8.68 2.32
CA ALA A 70 -9.10 9.71 3.23
C ALA A 70 -8.04 9.17 4.20
N ALA A 71 -8.25 7.98 4.74
CA ALA A 71 -7.28 7.33 5.63
C ALA A 71 -5.98 6.99 4.89
N ASP A 72 -6.09 6.50 3.65
CA ASP A 72 -4.91 6.17 2.84
C ASP A 72 -4.06 7.40 2.55
N LEU A 73 -4.69 8.50 2.15
CA LEU A 73 -3.96 9.73 1.87
C LEU A 73 -3.31 10.29 3.13
N ALA A 74 -3.99 10.22 4.27
CA ALA A 74 -3.42 10.63 5.55
C ALA A 74 -2.21 9.78 5.94
N LEU A 75 -2.27 8.47 5.71
CA LEU A 75 -1.16 7.58 5.98
C LEU A 75 0.02 7.90 5.06
N ILE A 76 -0.24 8.14 3.77
CA ILE A 76 0.79 8.51 2.80
C ILE A 76 1.55 9.76 3.25
N ASP A 77 0.88 10.71 3.87
CA ASP A 77 1.52 11.92 4.38
C ASP A 77 2.64 11.64 5.39
N HIS A 78 2.60 10.49 6.03
CA HIS A 78 3.60 10.07 7.01
C HIS A 78 4.66 9.12 6.44
N CYS A 79 4.55 8.77 5.17
CA CYS A 79 5.45 7.83 4.54
C CYS A 79 6.61 8.53 3.82
N SER A 80 7.70 7.77 3.62
CA SER A 80 8.86 8.23 2.87
C SER A 80 8.79 7.85 1.41
N SER A 81 8.08 6.77 1.09
CA SER A 81 7.97 6.26 -0.27
C SER A 81 6.61 5.63 -0.52
N LEU A 82 6.24 5.59 -1.79
CA LEU A 82 5.06 4.86 -2.27
C LEU A 82 5.52 3.80 -3.23
N TRP A 83 5.12 2.56 -2.97
CA TRP A 83 5.47 1.39 -3.78
C TRP A 83 4.26 0.95 -4.57
N LEU A 84 4.37 1.05 -5.89
CA LEU A 84 3.32 0.60 -6.81
C LEU A 84 3.52 -0.88 -7.08
N THR A 85 2.51 -1.69 -6.79
CA THR A 85 2.56 -3.14 -6.97
C THR A 85 1.37 -3.66 -7.77
N GLY A 86 1.45 -4.90 -8.21
CA GLY A 86 0.38 -5.54 -8.95
C GLY A 86 0.55 -5.45 -10.45
N PRO A 87 -0.48 -5.82 -11.22
CA PRO A 87 -0.37 -5.90 -12.67
C PRO A 87 -0.51 -4.56 -13.40
N ARG A 88 -1.09 -3.56 -12.74
CA ARG A 88 -1.37 -2.27 -13.37
C ARG A 88 -1.61 -1.20 -12.31
N ILE A 89 -1.63 0.05 -12.74
CA ILE A 89 -2.02 1.17 -11.90
C ILE A 89 -3.53 1.38 -12.07
N SER A 90 -4.29 1.15 -10.99
CA SER A 90 -5.74 1.39 -10.97
C SER A 90 -6.04 2.86 -10.76
N ASN A 91 -7.33 3.24 -10.89
CA ASN A 91 -7.75 4.62 -10.61
C ASN A 91 -7.43 5.05 -9.18
N GLY A 92 -7.67 4.16 -8.21
CA GLY A 92 -7.34 4.43 -6.81
C GLY A 92 -5.84 4.61 -6.59
N MET A 93 -5.04 3.78 -7.23
CA MET A 93 -3.58 3.90 -7.18
C MET A 93 -3.09 5.19 -7.80
N GLN A 94 -3.71 5.64 -8.88
CA GLN A 94 -3.34 6.89 -9.52
C GLN A 94 -3.57 8.08 -8.58
N LEU A 95 -4.66 8.05 -7.85
CA LEU A 95 -4.98 9.08 -6.85
C LEU A 95 -3.92 9.11 -5.75
N GLU A 96 -3.53 7.95 -5.25
CA GLU A 96 -2.47 7.82 -4.26
C GLU A 96 -1.11 8.27 -4.80
N LEU A 97 -0.80 7.90 -6.04
CA LEU A 97 0.43 8.30 -6.71
C LEU A 97 0.52 9.82 -6.87
N ASP A 98 -0.56 10.44 -7.33
CA ASP A 98 -0.60 11.89 -7.50
C ASP A 98 -0.40 12.61 -6.17
N HIS A 99 -1.02 12.10 -5.10
CA HIS A 99 -0.86 12.65 -3.76
C HIS A 99 0.58 12.50 -3.26
N ALA A 100 1.16 11.32 -3.44
CA ALA A 100 2.55 11.05 -3.03
C ALA A 100 3.54 11.96 -3.75
N LYS A 101 3.32 12.21 -5.04
CA LYS A 101 4.15 13.13 -5.83
C LYS A 101 4.05 14.56 -5.29
N LYS A 102 2.86 15.02 -4.95
CA LYS A 102 2.67 16.34 -4.34
C LYS A 102 3.41 16.48 -3.02
N ARG A 103 3.50 15.40 -2.27
CA ARG A 103 4.20 15.37 -0.98
C ARG A 103 5.69 15.11 -1.11
N GLY A 104 6.19 14.89 -2.32
CA GLY A 104 7.61 14.68 -2.56
C GLY A 104 8.14 13.32 -2.15
N LEU A 105 7.27 12.31 -2.06
CA LEU A 105 7.70 10.96 -1.72
C LEU A 105 8.53 10.32 -2.84
N GLU A 106 9.44 9.43 -2.46
CA GLU A 106 10.07 8.53 -3.41
C GLU A 106 9.01 7.60 -3.99
N ILE A 107 9.02 7.41 -5.31
CA ILE A 107 8.11 6.49 -5.98
C ILE A 107 8.90 5.28 -6.44
N VAL A 108 8.51 4.10 -5.95
CA VAL A 108 9.12 2.83 -6.34
C VAL A 108 8.13 2.05 -7.17
N ASN A 109 8.41 1.90 -8.46
CA ASN A 109 7.50 1.23 -9.38
C ASN A 109 7.85 -0.25 -9.49
N ARG A 110 6.96 -1.11 -9.00
CA ARG A 110 7.07 -2.57 -9.06
C ARG A 110 5.91 -3.19 -9.85
N ILE A 111 5.27 -2.40 -10.72
CA ILE A 111 4.18 -2.90 -11.55
C ILE A 111 4.71 -4.03 -12.44
N GLY A 112 3.95 -5.14 -12.47
CA GLY A 112 4.31 -6.33 -13.26
C GLY A 112 5.37 -7.22 -12.64
N VAL A 113 5.91 -6.88 -11.47
CA VAL A 113 6.88 -7.70 -10.76
C VAL A 113 6.15 -8.58 -9.75
N TYR A 114 6.01 -9.86 -10.07
CA TYR A 114 5.30 -10.82 -9.22
C TYR A 114 6.23 -11.69 -8.39
N HIS A 115 7.49 -11.79 -8.82
CA HIS A 115 8.52 -12.58 -8.17
C HIS A 115 9.76 -11.69 -7.99
N GLY A 116 10.65 -12.06 -7.13
CA GLY A 116 11.90 -11.34 -6.96
C GLY A 116 11.74 -9.96 -6.34
N LEU A 117 10.83 -9.90 -5.44
CA LEU A 117 10.60 -8.69 -4.67
C LEU A 117 11.85 -8.34 -3.86
#